data_e077a522d04330f7d6f0bf67812eaf4e
#
_entry.id   e077a522d04330f7d6f0bf67812eaf4e
#
_cell.length_a   1.000
_cell.length_b   1.000
_cell.length_c   1.000
_cell.angle_alpha   90.00
_cell.angle_beta   90.00
_cell.angle_gamma   90.00
#
_symmetry.space_group_name_H-M   'P 1'
#
loop_
_entity.id
_entity.type
_entity.pdbx_description
1 polymer ?
#
loop_
_entity_poly.entity_id
_entity_poly.type
_entity_poly.pdbx_seq_one_letter_code
_entity_poly.pdbx_strand_id
1 'polypeptide(L)'
;MSETPMHEAGDVREAWGRVTAWLERNDPEALAALGGPGSHAAISAAELRMGLKLPGEMWQWLLANDIDAGRQPDGQSCLVALGCEVAVPGGHLLLGLTDIQRVYLSRMGVEEMQPSADPDYPFWRREWVPIAAERDGLYGTFLDTLNGTIGTWDEAYGPEEGVYASLSAFFQEAADRLEGVSSGDWRGPGKSARPRKLGPRPEDEPIRIWAHTNGYLVHDRGRIPAAIREAYEASQR
;
A
#
# COMPACT_ATOMS: atom_id res chain seq x y z
N MET A 1 28.05 -23.29 1.24
CA MET A 1 26.57 -23.33 1.28
C MET A 1 26.18 -22.44 2.45
N SER A 2 25.83 -21.18 2.15
CA SER A 2 25.41 -20.23 3.18
C SER A 2 23.90 -20.30 3.27
N GLU A 3 23.40 -20.84 4.38
CA GLU A 3 21.99 -20.77 4.72
C GLU A 3 21.65 -19.31 4.97
N THR A 4 20.83 -18.73 4.08
CA THR A 4 20.16 -17.46 4.32
C THR A 4 19.25 -17.69 5.53
N PRO A 5 19.33 -16.88 6.60
CA PRO A 5 18.42 -17.02 7.70
C PRO A 5 16.99 -16.77 7.18
N MET A 6 16.15 -17.80 7.22
CA MET A 6 14.70 -17.61 7.12
C MET A 6 14.32 -16.68 8.27
N HIS A 7 13.98 -15.44 7.93
CA HIS A 7 13.35 -14.54 8.86
C HIS A 7 12.07 -15.25 9.30
N GLU A 8 11.94 -15.55 10.59
CA GLU A 8 10.69 -16.06 11.15
C GLU A 8 9.63 -14.99 10.83
N ALA A 9 8.84 -15.27 9.80
CA ALA A 9 7.68 -14.47 9.49
C ALA A 9 6.77 -14.55 10.71
N GLY A 10 6.60 -13.46 11.45
CA GLY A 10 5.69 -13.40 12.57
C GLY A 10 4.32 -13.89 12.13
N ASP A 11 3.59 -14.58 13.02
CA ASP A 11 2.26 -15.08 12.68
C ASP A 11 1.30 -13.90 12.51
N VAL A 12 0.76 -13.70 11.30
CA VAL A 12 -0.21 -12.64 11.00
C VAL A 12 -1.45 -12.74 11.91
N ARG A 13 -1.80 -13.95 12.36
CA ARG A 13 -2.91 -14.17 13.29
C ARG A 13 -2.64 -13.60 14.67
N GLU A 14 -1.40 -13.71 15.13
CA GLU A 14 -0.99 -13.15 16.41
C GLU A 14 -1.02 -11.62 16.35
N ALA A 15 -0.40 -11.04 15.34
CA ALA A 15 -0.38 -9.59 15.14
C ALA A 15 -1.81 -9.02 14.98
N TRP A 16 -2.63 -9.66 14.16
CA TRP A 16 -4.02 -9.27 13.97
C TRP A 16 -4.86 -9.49 15.23
N GLY A 17 -4.60 -10.57 15.97
CA GLY A 17 -5.26 -10.85 17.26
C GLY A 17 -5.05 -9.75 18.29
N ARG A 18 -3.88 -9.11 18.33
CA ARG A 18 -3.62 -7.94 19.18
C ARG A 18 -4.49 -6.76 18.78
N VAL A 19 -4.60 -6.48 17.47
CA VAL A 19 -5.46 -5.40 16.95
C VAL A 19 -6.91 -5.64 17.37
N THR A 20 -7.46 -6.82 17.10
CA THR A 20 -8.86 -7.15 17.43
C THR A 20 -9.13 -7.16 18.93
N ALA A 21 -8.20 -7.66 19.75
CA ALA A 21 -8.32 -7.62 21.20
C ALA A 21 -8.28 -6.20 21.77
N TRP A 22 -7.55 -5.30 21.14
CA TRP A 22 -7.59 -3.89 21.52
C TRP A 22 -8.93 -3.26 21.15
N LEU A 23 -9.43 -3.51 19.93
CA LEU A 23 -10.72 -3.01 19.46
C LEU A 23 -11.87 -3.51 20.33
N GLU A 24 -11.85 -4.79 20.74
CA GLU A 24 -12.88 -5.35 21.63
C GLU A 24 -13.02 -4.56 22.95
N ARG A 25 -11.92 -4.06 23.45
CA ARG A 25 -11.89 -3.30 24.72
C ARG A 25 -12.14 -1.82 24.55
N ASN A 26 -11.76 -1.22 23.44
CA ASN A 26 -11.69 0.23 23.31
C ASN A 26 -12.60 0.79 22.20
N ASP A 27 -12.93 -0.01 21.16
CA ASP A 27 -13.77 0.39 20.03
C ASP A 27 -14.55 -0.82 19.46
N PRO A 28 -15.59 -1.30 20.19
CA PRO A 28 -16.39 -2.44 19.76
C PRO A 28 -17.15 -2.18 18.45
N GLU A 29 -17.42 -0.92 18.11
CA GLU A 29 -18.06 -0.54 16.84
C GLU A 29 -17.13 -0.79 15.66
N ALA A 30 -15.89 -0.35 15.75
CA ALA A 30 -14.86 -0.66 14.75
C ALA A 30 -14.59 -2.17 14.64
N LEU A 31 -14.61 -2.91 15.77
CA LEU A 31 -14.50 -4.37 15.74
C LEU A 31 -15.67 -5.01 14.96
N ALA A 32 -16.89 -4.56 15.22
CA ALA A 32 -18.07 -5.06 14.50
C ALA A 32 -18.00 -4.78 13.00
N ALA A 33 -17.41 -3.66 12.61
CA ALA A 33 -17.23 -3.27 11.21
C ALA A 33 -16.19 -4.13 10.46
N LEU A 34 -15.31 -4.84 11.16
CA LEU A 34 -14.40 -5.84 10.54
C LEU A 34 -15.17 -7.06 10.00
N GLY A 35 -16.41 -7.25 10.39
CA GLY A 35 -17.25 -8.38 10.03
C GLY A 35 -16.85 -9.67 10.75
N GLY A 36 -17.50 -10.76 10.34
CA GLY A 36 -17.19 -12.11 10.81
C GLY A 36 -16.13 -12.82 9.97
N PRO A 37 -16.04 -14.15 10.09
CA PRO A 37 -15.11 -14.94 9.27
C PRO A 37 -15.38 -14.81 7.78
N GLY A 38 -14.31 -14.63 7.01
CA GLY A 38 -14.37 -14.55 5.56
C GLY A 38 -14.62 -15.91 4.89
N SER A 39 -14.89 -15.87 3.59
CA SER A 39 -15.26 -17.05 2.79
C SER A 39 -14.12 -17.51 1.89
N HIS A 40 -13.72 -18.77 1.99
CA HIS A 40 -12.79 -19.42 1.07
C HIS A 40 -13.22 -19.28 -0.40
N ALA A 41 -14.52 -19.44 -0.66
CA ALA A 41 -15.04 -19.33 -2.02
C ALA A 41 -14.93 -17.89 -2.57
N ALA A 42 -15.20 -16.88 -1.73
CA ALA A 42 -15.08 -15.48 -2.12
C ALA A 42 -13.61 -15.11 -2.41
N ILE A 43 -12.67 -15.54 -1.56
CA ILE A 43 -11.23 -15.28 -1.77
C ILE A 43 -10.75 -15.96 -3.06
N SER A 44 -11.11 -17.25 -3.28
CA SER A 44 -10.75 -17.95 -4.53
C SER A 44 -11.33 -17.29 -5.78
N ALA A 45 -12.56 -16.77 -5.69
CA ALA A 45 -13.19 -16.05 -6.79
C ALA A 45 -12.49 -14.70 -7.06
N ALA A 46 -12.00 -14.03 -6.02
CA ALA A 46 -11.22 -12.81 -6.14
C ALA A 46 -9.86 -13.06 -6.82
N GLU A 47 -9.14 -14.12 -6.41
CA GLU A 47 -7.91 -14.54 -7.08
C GLU A 47 -8.12 -14.78 -8.58
N LEU A 48 -9.20 -15.47 -8.95
CA LEU A 48 -9.54 -15.70 -10.36
C LEU A 48 -9.78 -14.39 -11.12
N ARG A 49 -10.52 -13.45 -10.52
CA ARG A 49 -10.81 -12.16 -11.17
C ARG A 49 -9.58 -11.28 -11.31
N MET A 50 -8.70 -11.27 -10.32
CA MET A 50 -7.44 -10.52 -10.36
C MET A 50 -6.36 -11.25 -11.19
N GLY A 51 -6.52 -12.55 -11.46
CA GLY A 51 -5.57 -13.35 -12.22
C GLY A 51 -4.24 -13.60 -11.50
N LEU A 52 -4.26 -13.62 -10.16
CA LEU A 52 -3.09 -13.87 -9.32
C LEU A 52 -3.45 -14.73 -8.11
N LYS A 53 -2.43 -15.21 -7.38
CA LYS A 53 -2.58 -15.94 -6.13
C LYS A 53 -2.19 -15.07 -4.95
N LEU A 54 -3.00 -15.08 -3.92
CA LEU A 54 -2.73 -14.36 -2.68
C LEU A 54 -1.81 -15.19 -1.77
N PRO A 55 -0.83 -14.56 -1.09
CA PRO A 55 0.01 -15.23 -0.11
C PRO A 55 -0.78 -15.78 1.09
N GLY A 56 -0.21 -16.78 1.75
CA GLY A 56 -0.84 -17.44 2.90
C GLY A 56 -1.21 -16.49 4.04
N GLU A 57 -0.38 -15.50 4.34
CA GLU A 57 -0.69 -14.47 5.36
C GLU A 57 -1.94 -13.67 5.00
N MET A 58 -2.07 -13.26 3.74
CA MET A 58 -3.25 -12.53 3.29
C MET A 58 -4.51 -13.40 3.33
N TRP A 59 -4.40 -14.67 2.96
CA TRP A 59 -5.49 -15.64 3.13
C TRP A 59 -5.94 -15.75 4.58
N GLN A 60 -4.99 -15.87 5.52
CA GLN A 60 -5.29 -15.96 6.96
C GLN A 60 -6.00 -14.72 7.48
N TRP A 61 -5.56 -13.53 7.07
CA TRP A 61 -6.18 -12.27 7.44
C TRP A 61 -7.60 -12.14 6.85
N LEU A 62 -7.78 -12.43 5.56
CA LEU A 62 -9.10 -12.36 4.91
C LEU A 62 -10.08 -13.40 5.43
N LEU A 63 -9.60 -14.56 5.90
CA LEU A 63 -10.45 -15.56 6.56
C LEU A 63 -10.86 -15.16 7.99
N ALA A 64 -10.09 -14.29 8.64
CA ALA A 64 -10.44 -13.76 9.95
C ALA A 64 -11.45 -12.62 9.87
N ASN A 65 -11.65 -11.99 8.70
CA ASN A 65 -12.44 -10.77 8.54
C ASN A 65 -13.26 -10.80 7.25
N ASP A 66 -14.51 -10.38 7.33
CA ASP A 66 -15.37 -10.12 6.17
C ASP A 66 -15.88 -8.66 6.24
N ILE A 67 -14.98 -7.72 5.94
CA ILE A 67 -15.28 -6.29 5.93
C ILE A 67 -16.44 -5.97 4.98
N ASP A 68 -16.65 -6.79 3.95
CA ASP A 68 -17.75 -6.62 3.00
C ASP A 68 -19.12 -7.01 3.59
N ALA A 69 -19.16 -7.76 4.70
CA ALA A 69 -20.43 -8.15 5.33
C ALA A 69 -21.27 -6.95 5.82
N GLY A 70 -20.58 -5.83 6.16
CA GLY A 70 -21.20 -4.57 6.55
C GLY A 70 -21.50 -3.61 5.40
N ARG A 71 -21.44 -4.06 4.15
CA ARG A 71 -21.63 -3.21 2.97
C ARG A 71 -23.00 -2.52 2.99
N GLN A 72 -22.99 -1.21 2.76
CA GLN A 72 -24.20 -0.39 2.65
C GLN A 72 -24.98 -0.76 1.38
N PRO A 73 -26.32 -0.55 1.37
CA PRO A 73 -27.16 -0.85 0.20
C PRO A 73 -26.76 -0.10 -1.08
N ASP A 74 -26.05 1.02 -0.96
CA ASP A 74 -25.52 1.82 -2.07
C ASP A 74 -24.26 1.22 -2.71
N GLY A 75 -23.80 0.07 -2.21
CA GLY A 75 -22.61 -0.61 -2.71
C GLY A 75 -21.29 -0.02 -2.19
N GLN A 76 -21.32 0.96 -1.30
CA GLN A 76 -20.11 1.44 -0.65
C GLN A 76 -19.69 0.49 0.47
N SER A 77 -18.41 0.21 0.58
CA SER A 77 -17.88 -0.54 1.71
C SER A 77 -18.12 0.23 3.00
N CYS A 78 -18.45 -0.49 4.07
CA CYS A 78 -18.16 0.02 5.40
C CYS A 78 -16.63 0.16 5.48
N LEU A 79 -16.14 1.35 5.21
CA LEU A 79 -14.74 1.66 5.35
C LEU A 79 -14.42 1.63 6.83
N VAL A 80 -13.71 0.58 7.24
CA VAL A 80 -13.26 0.46 8.63
C VAL A 80 -12.08 1.40 8.80
N ALA A 81 -12.37 2.62 9.23
CA ALA A 81 -11.38 3.36 9.98
C ALA A 81 -11.24 2.61 11.31
N LEU A 82 -10.10 1.99 11.57
CA LEU A 82 -9.82 1.45 12.90
C LEU A 82 -9.75 2.60 13.89
N GLY A 83 -10.91 3.06 14.38
CA GLY A 83 -11.15 3.94 15.53
C GLY A 83 -10.32 5.22 15.71
N CYS A 84 -9.20 5.33 15.07
CA CYS A 84 -8.41 6.54 14.96
C CYS A 84 -7.67 6.55 13.62
N GLU A 85 -7.56 7.71 13.02
CA GLU A 85 -6.78 7.95 11.78
C GLU A 85 -5.31 7.50 11.88
N VAL A 86 -4.91 6.96 13.02
CA VAL A 86 -3.54 6.59 13.40
C VAL A 86 -3.33 5.08 13.45
N ALA A 87 -4.40 4.27 13.48
CA ALA A 87 -4.28 2.84 13.78
C ALA A 87 -3.69 2.02 12.64
N VAL A 88 -4.14 2.27 11.42
CA VAL A 88 -3.51 1.66 10.25
C VAL A 88 -2.33 2.50 9.83
N PRO A 89 -1.13 1.91 9.68
CA PRO A 89 0.00 2.62 9.16
C PRO A 89 -0.34 3.35 7.86
N GLY A 90 -0.13 4.67 7.84
CA GLY A 90 -0.52 5.53 6.72
C GLY A 90 -1.84 6.28 6.90
N GLY A 91 -2.62 5.97 7.94
CA GLY A 91 -3.95 6.56 8.13
C GLY A 91 -4.97 6.10 7.09
N HIS A 92 -4.65 5.03 6.36
CA HIS A 92 -5.51 4.46 5.34
C HIS A 92 -6.60 3.58 5.94
N LEU A 93 -7.68 3.40 5.20
CA LEU A 93 -8.78 2.52 5.58
C LEU A 93 -8.50 1.10 5.09
N LEU A 94 -8.69 0.09 5.95
CA LEU A 94 -8.59 -1.31 5.52
C LEU A 94 -9.65 -1.61 4.46
N LEU A 95 -9.26 -2.33 3.41
CA LEU A 95 -10.12 -2.68 2.30
C LEU A 95 -10.77 -4.05 2.51
N GLY A 96 -12.07 -4.13 2.29
CA GLY A 96 -12.76 -5.41 2.10
C GLY A 96 -12.36 -6.06 0.76
N LEU A 97 -12.62 -7.35 0.62
CA LEU A 97 -12.21 -8.14 -0.55
C LEU A 97 -12.74 -7.56 -1.88
N THR A 98 -13.94 -6.98 -1.86
CA THR A 98 -14.54 -6.33 -3.05
C THR A 98 -13.77 -5.06 -3.44
N ASP A 99 -13.39 -4.25 -2.46
CA ASP A 99 -12.64 -3.01 -2.74
C ASP A 99 -11.17 -3.31 -3.09
N ILE A 100 -10.56 -4.34 -2.50
CA ILE A 100 -9.27 -4.87 -2.94
C ILE A 100 -9.30 -5.13 -4.45
N GLN A 101 -10.30 -5.90 -4.92
CA GLN A 101 -10.45 -6.20 -6.34
C GLN A 101 -10.69 -4.94 -7.18
N ARG A 102 -11.57 -4.06 -6.73
CA ARG A 102 -11.90 -2.82 -7.44
C ARG A 102 -10.68 -1.92 -7.62
N VAL A 103 -9.93 -1.67 -6.54
CA VAL A 103 -8.73 -0.84 -6.58
C VAL A 103 -7.65 -1.50 -7.43
N TYR A 104 -7.43 -2.81 -7.27
CA TYR A 104 -6.47 -3.58 -8.06
C TYR A 104 -6.75 -3.46 -9.56
N LEU A 105 -7.98 -3.76 -9.98
CA LEU A 105 -8.36 -3.73 -11.40
C LEU A 105 -8.31 -2.30 -11.97
N SER A 106 -8.68 -1.30 -11.17
CA SER A 106 -8.56 0.10 -11.57
C SER A 106 -7.10 0.50 -11.83
N ARG A 107 -6.19 0.11 -10.92
CA ARG A 107 -4.75 0.42 -11.06
C ARG A 107 -4.12 -0.33 -12.24
N MET A 108 -4.45 -1.61 -12.42
CA MET A 108 -4.03 -2.37 -13.59
C MET A 108 -4.52 -1.75 -14.90
N GLY A 109 -5.78 -1.31 -14.94
CA GLY A 109 -6.35 -0.66 -16.12
C GLY A 109 -5.67 0.67 -16.46
N VAL A 110 -5.24 1.44 -15.46
CA VAL A 110 -4.45 2.67 -15.70
C VAL A 110 -3.10 2.33 -16.32
N GLU A 111 -2.36 1.35 -15.77
CA GLU A 111 -1.06 0.92 -16.31
C GLU A 111 -1.19 0.35 -17.73
N GLU A 112 -2.27 -0.39 -18.02
CA GLU A 112 -2.54 -0.94 -19.37
C GLU A 112 -2.88 0.16 -20.38
N MET A 113 -3.69 1.15 -20.01
CA MET A 113 -4.11 2.23 -20.91
C MET A 113 -3.00 3.27 -21.12
N GLN A 114 -2.18 3.50 -20.11
CA GLN A 114 -1.13 4.50 -20.11
C GLN A 114 0.12 3.97 -19.39
N PRO A 115 0.86 3.04 -20.04
CA PRO A 115 2.05 2.46 -19.45
C PRO A 115 3.04 3.52 -19.01
N SER A 116 3.69 3.26 -17.88
CA SER A 116 4.76 4.12 -17.40
C SER A 116 5.88 4.24 -18.44
N ALA A 117 6.38 5.44 -18.63
CA ALA A 117 7.47 5.70 -19.58
C ALA A 117 8.78 5.00 -19.19
N ASP A 118 8.95 4.66 -17.92
CA ASP A 118 10.08 3.94 -17.37
C ASP A 118 9.62 2.54 -16.91
N PRO A 119 9.99 1.45 -17.60
CA PRO A 119 9.59 0.08 -17.24
C PRO A 119 10.08 -0.37 -15.86
N ASP A 120 11.18 0.23 -15.35
CA ASP A 120 11.70 -0.07 -14.02
C ASP A 120 10.87 0.59 -12.92
N TYR A 121 10.05 1.57 -13.30
CA TYR A 121 9.17 2.34 -12.39
C TYR A 121 7.74 2.39 -12.93
N PRO A 122 7.06 1.22 -13.00
CA PRO A 122 5.67 1.16 -13.43
C PRO A 122 4.79 1.91 -12.44
N PHE A 123 3.69 2.45 -12.93
CA PHE A 123 2.66 3.06 -12.11
C PHE A 123 2.01 2.02 -11.18
N TRP A 124 1.84 0.79 -11.67
CA TRP A 124 1.36 -0.35 -10.92
C TRP A 124 1.94 -1.67 -11.43
N ARG A 125 2.26 -2.59 -10.52
CA ARG A 125 2.70 -3.94 -10.87
C ARG A 125 1.60 -4.95 -10.61
N ARG A 126 1.56 -5.98 -11.43
CA ARG A 126 0.56 -7.06 -11.33
C ARG A 126 0.59 -7.77 -9.98
N GLU A 127 1.75 -7.89 -9.37
CA GLU A 127 1.98 -8.53 -8.08
C GLU A 127 1.56 -7.70 -6.87
N TRP A 128 1.24 -6.42 -7.05
CA TRP A 128 0.85 -5.54 -5.95
C TRP A 128 -0.65 -5.60 -5.70
N VAL A 129 -1.03 -6.07 -4.51
CA VAL A 129 -2.42 -6.20 -4.08
C VAL A 129 -2.72 -5.15 -3.03
N PRO A 130 -3.65 -4.22 -3.26
CA PRO A 130 -4.00 -3.20 -2.28
C PRO A 130 -4.62 -3.84 -1.03
N ILE A 131 -4.23 -3.38 0.16
CA ILE A 131 -4.76 -3.84 1.45
C ILE A 131 -5.43 -2.74 2.26
N ALA A 132 -5.00 -1.50 2.05
CA ALA A 132 -5.58 -0.31 2.67
C ALA A 132 -5.46 0.88 1.72
N ALA A 133 -6.41 1.81 1.75
CA ALA A 133 -6.39 3.00 0.90
C ALA A 133 -7.19 4.16 1.49
N GLU A 134 -6.97 5.36 1.00
CA GLU A 134 -7.91 6.47 1.16
C GLU A 134 -9.18 6.24 0.33
N ARG A 135 -10.25 7.00 0.63
CA ARG A 135 -11.55 6.85 -0.04
C ARG A 135 -11.49 7.01 -1.56
N ASP A 136 -10.66 7.94 -2.02
CA ASP A 136 -10.48 8.23 -3.44
C ASP A 136 -9.53 7.23 -4.13
N GLY A 137 -8.80 6.43 -3.35
CA GLY A 137 -7.83 5.45 -3.85
C GLY A 137 -6.56 6.07 -4.43
N LEU A 138 -6.30 7.38 -4.21
CA LEU A 138 -5.09 8.04 -4.69
C LEU A 138 -3.86 7.64 -3.87
N TYR A 139 -4.07 7.28 -2.61
CA TYR A 139 -3.04 6.87 -1.65
C TYR A 139 -3.43 5.55 -1.03
N GLY A 140 -2.43 4.73 -0.70
CA GLY A 140 -2.71 3.48 -0.02
C GLY A 140 -1.49 2.62 0.26
N THR A 141 -1.77 1.39 0.65
CA THR A 141 -0.81 0.38 1.06
C THR A 141 -1.10 -0.91 0.30
N PHE A 142 -0.08 -1.51 -0.29
CA PHE A 142 -0.18 -2.77 -1.04
C PHE A 142 0.72 -3.85 -0.47
N LEU A 143 0.33 -5.09 -0.69
CA LEU A 143 1.15 -6.29 -0.48
C LEU A 143 1.76 -6.70 -1.83
N ASP A 144 3.07 -6.85 -1.87
CA ASP A 144 3.77 -7.49 -2.99
C ASP A 144 3.68 -9.01 -2.83
N THR A 145 2.96 -9.66 -3.73
CA THR A 145 2.72 -11.11 -3.67
C THR A 145 3.92 -11.97 -4.02
N LEU A 146 4.98 -11.40 -4.61
CA LEU A 146 6.21 -12.14 -4.95
C LEU A 146 7.14 -12.31 -3.75
N ASN A 147 7.27 -11.27 -2.94
CA ASN A 147 8.23 -11.25 -1.84
C ASN A 147 7.57 -11.15 -0.45
N GLY A 148 6.25 -10.91 -0.39
CA GLY A 148 5.48 -10.76 0.85
C GLY A 148 5.65 -9.43 1.56
N THR A 149 6.40 -8.48 1.00
CA THR A 149 6.62 -7.17 1.61
C THR A 149 5.42 -6.26 1.42
N ILE A 150 5.33 -5.24 2.27
CA ILE A 150 4.31 -4.20 2.17
C ILE A 150 4.96 -2.92 1.65
N GLY A 151 4.31 -2.33 0.64
CA GLY A 151 4.66 -1.01 0.11
C GLY A 151 3.52 -0.02 0.24
N THR A 152 3.78 1.22 -0.16
CA THR A 152 2.77 2.29 -0.23
C THR A 152 2.73 2.88 -1.62
N TRP A 153 1.60 3.46 -2.01
CA TRP A 153 1.52 4.26 -3.22
C TRP A 153 0.97 5.65 -2.91
N ASP A 154 1.43 6.59 -3.70
CA ASP A 154 1.07 7.99 -3.63
C ASP A 154 0.98 8.52 -5.08
N GLU A 155 -0.16 9.12 -5.46
CA GLU A 155 -0.37 9.63 -6.81
C GLU A 155 0.66 10.69 -7.22
N ALA A 156 1.17 11.45 -6.26
CA ALA A 156 2.12 12.52 -6.53
C ALA A 156 3.59 12.06 -6.55
N TYR A 157 3.91 11.00 -5.78
CA TYR A 157 5.31 10.56 -5.57
C TYR A 157 5.59 9.16 -6.12
N GLY A 158 4.54 8.43 -6.50
CA GLY A 158 4.63 7.07 -6.98
C GLY A 158 4.72 6.02 -5.85
N PRO A 159 4.94 4.75 -6.22
CA PRO A 159 5.02 3.66 -5.26
C PRO A 159 6.37 3.62 -4.52
N GLU A 160 6.33 3.22 -3.25
CA GLU A 160 7.47 2.90 -2.40
C GLU A 160 7.35 1.44 -1.95
N GLU A 161 8.30 0.60 -2.36
CA GLU A 161 8.32 -0.83 -2.05
C GLU A 161 9.05 -1.12 -0.72
N GLY A 162 8.68 -2.22 -0.04
CA GLY A 162 9.43 -2.73 1.11
C GLY A 162 9.37 -1.87 2.37
N VAL A 163 8.31 -1.09 2.56
CA VAL A 163 8.09 -0.26 3.76
C VAL A 163 7.96 -1.13 5.02
N TYR A 164 7.32 -2.31 4.91
CA TYR A 164 7.29 -3.34 5.96
C TYR A 164 7.73 -4.68 5.38
N ALA A 165 8.39 -5.48 6.22
CA ALA A 165 8.96 -6.78 5.82
C ALA A 165 7.88 -7.84 5.51
N SER A 166 6.66 -7.70 6.07
CA SER A 166 5.54 -8.64 5.88
C SER A 166 4.22 -8.02 6.30
N LEU A 167 3.10 -8.68 5.99
CA LEU A 167 1.78 -8.31 6.48
C LEU A 167 1.70 -8.43 8.02
N SER A 168 2.37 -9.41 8.60
CA SER A 168 2.50 -9.55 10.04
C SER A 168 3.19 -8.33 10.66
N ALA A 169 4.32 -7.87 10.10
CA ALA A 169 5.03 -6.68 10.59
C ALA A 169 4.16 -5.41 10.47
N PHE A 170 3.37 -5.29 9.41
CA PHE A 170 2.43 -4.18 9.25
C PHE A 170 1.36 -4.16 10.35
N PHE A 171 0.77 -5.32 10.68
CA PHE A 171 -0.22 -5.39 11.76
C PHE A 171 0.38 -5.33 13.16
N GLN A 172 1.63 -5.75 13.36
CA GLN A 172 2.35 -5.51 14.62
C GLN A 172 2.50 -4.02 14.90
N GLU A 173 2.93 -3.26 13.89
CA GLU A 173 3.03 -1.80 14.02
C GLU A 173 1.65 -1.17 14.29
N ALA A 174 0.58 -1.65 13.64
CA ALA A 174 -0.78 -1.19 13.93
C ALA A 174 -1.19 -1.46 15.38
N ALA A 175 -0.92 -2.66 15.88
CA ALA A 175 -1.19 -3.03 17.26
C ALA A 175 -0.39 -2.18 18.26
N ASP A 176 0.91 -2.00 18.03
CA ASP A 176 1.79 -1.19 18.87
C ASP A 176 1.30 0.26 18.99
N ARG A 177 0.75 0.81 17.92
CA ARG A 177 0.13 2.14 17.95
C ARG A 177 -1.13 2.20 18.76
N LEU A 178 -2.03 1.25 18.54
CA LEU A 178 -3.26 1.15 19.31
C LEU A 178 -3.00 0.98 20.80
N GLU A 179 -2.00 0.21 21.16
CA GLU A 179 -1.59 -0.05 22.55
C GLU A 179 -0.77 1.09 23.17
N GLY A 180 -0.37 2.10 22.37
CA GLY A 180 0.46 3.20 22.82
C GLY A 180 1.90 2.80 23.13
N VAL A 181 2.36 1.64 22.64
CA VAL A 181 3.73 1.11 22.84
C VAL A 181 4.70 1.75 21.84
N SER A 182 4.23 2.22 20.73
CA SER A 182 4.99 2.91 19.70
C SER A 182 5.48 4.26 20.20
N SER A 183 6.58 4.27 20.93
CA SER A 183 7.21 5.47 21.50
C SER A 183 8.10 6.23 20.51
N GLY A 184 7.94 5.99 19.23
CA GLY A 184 8.61 6.72 18.18
C GLY A 184 7.73 7.84 17.66
N ASP A 185 8.35 8.94 17.34
CA ASP A 185 7.81 10.12 16.62
C ASP A 185 7.25 9.71 15.26
N TRP A 186 6.29 8.71 15.30
CA TRP A 186 5.62 8.25 14.11
C TRP A 186 4.68 9.36 13.65
N ARG A 187 5.20 10.09 12.78
CA ARG A 187 4.43 10.94 11.89
C ARG A 187 4.08 10.05 10.71
N GLY A 188 2.81 9.73 10.53
CA GLY A 188 2.34 8.88 9.45
C GLY A 188 2.99 9.20 8.11
N PRO A 189 3.03 8.28 7.15
CA PRO A 189 3.59 8.55 5.83
C PRO A 189 3.07 9.87 5.22
N GLY A 190 1.94 10.41 5.69
CA GLY A 190 1.47 11.75 5.37
C GLY A 190 2.17 12.91 6.06
N LYS A 191 2.93 12.72 7.15
CA LYS A 191 3.54 13.85 7.88
C LYS A 191 4.99 13.69 8.33
N SER A 192 5.63 12.50 8.24
CA SER A 192 7.04 12.41 8.62
C SER A 192 7.87 11.34 7.95
N ALA A 193 7.30 10.35 7.34
CA ALA A 193 7.93 9.77 6.20
C ALA A 193 7.34 10.35 4.90
N ARG A 194 7.11 11.66 4.89
CA ARG A 194 7.61 12.27 3.66
C ARG A 194 9.00 11.72 3.57
N PRO A 195 9.34 10.90 2.55
CA PRO A 195 10.71 10.54 2.30
C PRO A 195 11.40 11.88 2.50
N ARG A 196 12.30 11.93 3.45
CA ARG A 196 13.08 13.13 3.82
C ARG A 196 13.21 13.84 2.53
N LYS A 197 12.46 14.97 2.34
CA LYS A 197 12.38 15.63 1.06
C LYS A 197 13.77 15.49 0.51
N LEU A 198 14.00 14.54 -0.37
CA LEU A 198 15.14 14.60 -1.24
C LEU A 198 14.80 15.88 -1.97
N GLY A 199 15.26 16.97 -1.41
CA GLY A 199 15.27 18.24 -2.09
C GLY A 199 15.81 17.90 -3.45
N PRO A 200 15.32 18.50 -4.54
CA PRO A 200 15.77 18.15 -5.86
C PRO A 200 17.25 17.85 -5.75
N ARG A 201 17.62 16.60 -6.08
CA ARG A 201 19.04 16.22 -5.93
C ARG A 201 19.78 17.33 -6.63
N PRO A 202 20.79 17.95 -6.02
CA PRO A 202 21.47 19.11 -6.68
C PRO A 202 21.85 18.79 -8.13
N GLU A 203 22.05 17.51 -8.43
CA GLU A 203 22.31 16.95 -9.76
C GLU A 203 21.08 16.92 -10.69
N ASP A 204 19.86 16.96 -10.16
CA ASP A 204 18.62 16.96 -10.95
C ASP A 204 18.17 18.36 -11.37
N GLU A 205 18.63 19.40 -10.70
CA GLU A 205 18.26 20.78 -10.98
C GLU A 205 18.61 21.24 -12.41
N PRO A 206 19.85 20.97 -12.90
CA PRO A 206 20.22 21.30 -14.27
C PRO A 206 19.35 20.57 -15.31
N ILE A 207 19.01 19.29 -15.02
CA ILE A 207 18.17 18.49 -15.91
C ILE A 207 16.75 19.05 -15.98
N ARG A 208 16.18 19.49 -14.85
CA ARG A 208 14.84 20.08 -14.81
C ARG A 208 14.79 21.39 -15.57
N ILE A 209 15.76 22.28 -15.35
CA ILE A 209 15.86 23.56 -16.06
C ILE A 209 15.97 23.30 -17.57
N TRP A 210 16.82 22.38 -17.99
CA TRP A 210 16.96 22.02 -19.39
C TRP A 210 15.68 21.43 -19.96
N ALA A 211 15.01 20.53 -19.23
CA ALA A 211 13.76 19.91 -19.65
C ALA A 211 12.66 20.95 -19.87
N HIS A 212 12.45 21.86 -18.92
CA HIS A 212 11.47 22.95 -19.07
C HIS A 212 11.80 23.86 -20.27
N THR A 213 13.08 24.18 -20.46
CA THR A 213 13.51 25.02 -21.59
C THR A 213 13.27 24.35 -22.94
N ASN A 214 13.33 22.99 -23.00
CA ASN A 214 13.11 22.22 -24.22
C ASN A 214 11.68 21.67 -24.35
N GLY A 215 10.72 22.15 -23.53
CA GLY A 215 9.30 21.84 -23.66
C GLY A 215 8.89 20.47 -23.10
N TYR A 216 9.75 19.81 -22.32
CA TYR A 216 9.38 18.59 -21.62
C TYR A 216 8.57 18.91 -20.36
N LEU A 217 7.50 18.16 -20.13
CA LEU A 217 6.73 18.25 -18.90
C LEU A 217 7.46 17.46 -17.80
N VAL A 218 8.06 18.17 -16.86
CA VAL A 218 8.74 17.63 -15.68
C VAL A 218 8.21 18.35 -14.45
N HIS A 219 7.80 17.62 -13.44
CA HIS A 219 7.38 18.24 -12.19
C HIS A 219 8.59 18.85 -11.45
N ASP A 220 8.36 19.97 -10.76
CA ASP A 220 9.39 20.67 -9.97
C ASP A 220 9.99 19.80 -8.85
N ARG A 221 9.32 18.72 -8.49
CA ARG A 221 9.73 17.76 -7.46
C ARG A 221 9.45 16.32 -7.93
N GLY A 222 10.15 15.37 -7.30
CA GLY A 222 10.04 13.97 -7.67
C GLY A 222 11.14 13.53 -8.64
N ARG A 223 11.02 12.34 -9.19
CA ARG A 223 12.01 11.75 -10.08
C ARG A 223 11.87 12.30 -11.50
N ILE A 224 13.01 12.51 -12.16
CA ILE A 224 13.06 12.85 -13.59
C ILE A 224 12.99 11.54 -14.38
N PRO A 225 12.05 11.39 -15.34
CA PRO A 225 11.98 10.22 -16.22
C PRO A 225 13.32 9.92 -16.91
N ALA A 226 13.62 8.62 -17.06
CA ALA A 226 14.88 8.17 -17.68
C ALA A 226 15.06 8.76 -19.08
N ALA A 227 14.01 8.77 -19.89
CA ALA A 227 14.05 9.34 -21.24
C ALA A 227 14.49 10.82 -21.26
N ILE A 228 14.11 11.60 -20.23
CA ILE A 228 14.51 13.00 -20.12
C ILE A 228 15.96 13.13 -19.67
N ARG A 229 16.44 12.24 -18.81
CA ARG A 229 17.87 12.17 -18.43
C ARG A 229 18.74 11.83 -19.64
N GLU A 230 18.34 10.81 -20.41
CA GLU A 230 19.05 10.41 -21.63
C GLU A 230 19.06 11.52 -22.67
N ALA A 231 17.93 12.21 -22.86
CA ALA A 231 17.86 13.36 -23.77
C ALA A 231 18.76 14.50 -23.30
N TYR A 232 18.81 14.79 -22.00
CA TYR A 232 19.74 15.77 -21.43
C TYR A 232 21.19 15.37 -21.65
N GLU A 233 21.56 14.13 -21.33
CA GLU A 233 22.93 13.62 -21.54
C GLU A 233 23.33 13.66 -23.02
N ALA A 234 22.40 13.32 -23.93
CA ALA A 234 22.61 13.43 -25.36
C ALA A 234 22.85 14.88 -25.81
N SER A 235 22.22 15.85 -25.17
CA SER A 235 22.36 17.27 -25.47
C SER A 235 23.70 17.88 -24.98
N GLN A 236 24.40 17.17 -24.08
CA GLN A 236 25.69 17.59 -23.53
C GLN A 236 26.89 17.03 -24.31
N ARG A 237 26.67 16.18 -25.32
CA ARG A 237 27.69 15.61 -26.20
C ARG A 237 27.87 16.46 -27.44
#